data_a3d7b7f231fe29720754077964c0c3c7
#
_entry.id   a3d7b7f231fe29720754077964c0c3c7
#
_cell.length_a   1.000
_cell.length_b   1.000
_cell.length_c   1.000
_cell.angle_alpha   90.00
_cell.angle_beta   90.00
_cell.angle_gamma   90.00
#
_symmetry.space_group_name_H-M   'P 1'
#
loop_
_entity.id
_entity.type
_entity.pdbx_description
1 polymer ?
#
loop_
_entity_poly.entity_id
_entity_poly.type
_entity_poly.pdbx_seq_one_letter_code
_entity_poly.pdbx_strand_id
1 'polypeptide(L)'
;MTRRTILRGATIGAALPLIGAPLVARAAEIELKYGNNLPLSHPLNIRSQEAADRIAKETNGRVEIKIFPNNQLGGDTDMLSQVRSGGITFFTPSALVIATLVPVAAINAVGFAFSGYDQVWKAMDGPVGAHVRQAIEKVNLYAFEKMWDNGFRQMTTSGRPIESAKDMAGLKIRVPVSPLSIAMFKALDASPASLQFSEVYSSLQTKIVDAQENPLPIIQVAKLYEVQKSCAVSNHIWDGFWFIANGRAWRGLPPDVQKIVAAAINDAGVAQRNDIKKLNETVQADLQSKGLAFNKTDPNSFRAKLRDSGFYKDWQERFGKEAWDLLEGSVGKLA
;
A
#
# COMPACT_ATOMS: atom_id res chain seq x y z
N MET A 1 -54.48 35.87 -76.76
CA MET A 1 -53.03 35.70 -77.04
C MET A 1 -52.40 34.94 -75.91
N THR A 2 -52.08 33.74 -76.17
CA THR A 2 -51.61 32.68 -75.27
C THR A 2 -50.09 32.72 -75.08
N ARG A 3 -49.60 32.71 -73.87
CA ARG A 3 -48.20 32.39 -73.59
C ARG A 3 -48.13 31.14 -72.70
N ARG A 4 -47.62 30.05 -73.26
CA ARG A 4 -47.28 28.83 -72.60
C ARG A 4 -45.93 29.04 -71.86
N THR A 5 -45.85 28.76 -70.52
CA THR A 5 -44.61 28.71 -69.80
C THR A 5 -44.33 27.25 -69.45
N ILE A 6 -43.16 26.78 -69.87
CA ILE A 6 -42.64 25.42 -69.66
C ILE A 6 -41.99 25.37 -68.26
N LEU A 7 -42.52 24.55 -67.33
CA LEU A 7 -41.89 24.24 -66.05
C LEU A 7 -40.82 23.15 -66.28
N ARG A 8 -39.57 23.51 -66.05
CA ARG A 8 -38.47 22.54 -65.91
C ARG A 8 -38.47 22.00 -64.47
N GLY A 9 -38.68 20.71 -64.29
CA GLY A 9 -38.58 20.05 -63.00
C GLY A 9 -37.09 19.88 -62.58
N ALA A 10 -36.73 20.44 -61.43
CA ALA A 10 -35.48 20.20 -60.74
C ALA A 10 -35.70 19.11 -59.69
N THR A 11 -35.12 17.95 -59.91
CA THR A 11 -35.04 16.88 -58.90
C THR A 11 -33.98 17.24 -57.87
N ILE A 12 -34.44 17.64 -56.66
CA ILE A 12 -33.59 17.84 -55.51
C ILE A 12 -33.39 16.48 -54.86
N GLY A 13 -32.19 15.93 -54.98
CA GLY A 13 -31.76 14.75 -54.26
C GLY A 13 -31.62 15.11 -52.77
N ALA A 14 -32.51 14.59 -51.92
CA ALA A 14 -32.41 14.68 -50.47
C ALA A 14 -31.27 13.75 -49.99
N ALA A 15 -30.13 14.35 -49.66
CA ALA A 15 -29.09 13.68 -48.85
C ALA A 15 -29.60 13.55 -47.40
N LEU A 16 -29.96 12.35 -46.99
CA LEU A 16 -30.25 12.04 -45.60
C LEU A 16 -28.95 12.17 -44.80
N PRO A 17 -28.90 13.01 -43.74
CA PRO A 17 -27.76 13.01 -42.84
C PRO A 17 -27.75 11.66 -42.08
N LEU A 18 -26.64 10.93 -42.18
CA LEU A 18 -26.34 9.81 -41.28
C LEU A 18 -26.26 10.44 -39.85
N ILE A 19 -27.38 10.37 -39.14
CA ILE A 19 -27.42 10.65 -37.72
C ILE A 19 -26.61 9.52 -37.07
N GLY A 20 -25.35 9.80 -36.75
CA GLY A 20 -24.56 8.90 -35.91
C GLY A 20 -25.32 8.66 -34.60
N ALA A 21 -25.73 7.41 -34.37
CA ALA A 21 -26.37 7.04 -33.12
C ALA A 21 -25.45 7.50 -31.98
N PRO A 22 -25.96 8.20 -30.94
CA PRO A 22 -25.13 8.55 -29.81
C PRO A 22 -24.57 7.25 -29.23
N LEU A 23 -23.24 7.18 -29.07
CA LEU A 23 -22.60 6.16 -28.26
C LEU A 23 -23.17 6.28 -26.85
N VAL A 24 -24.25 5.54 -26.57
CA VAL A 24 -24.76 5.42 -25.21
C VAL A 24 -23.64 4.71 -24.44
N ALA A 25 -22.94 5.44 -23.59
CA ALA A 25 -22.00 4.88 -22.64
C ALA A 25 -22.80 3.87 -21.80
N ARG A 26 -22.61 2.59 -22.09
CA ARG A 26 -23.25 1.50 -21.34
C ARG A 26 -22.63 1.54 -19.94
N ALA A 27 -23.45 1.70 -18.91
CA ALA A 27 -22.99 1.60 -17.53
C ALA A 27 -22.33 0.22 -17.35
N ALA A 28 -21.23 0.17 -16.61
CA ALA A 28 -20.55 -1.08 -16.31
C ALA A 28 -21.51 -2.06 -15.61
N GLU A 29 -21.46 -3.33 -16.02
CA GLU A 29 -22.28 -4.39 -15.40
C GLU A 29 -21.79 -4.74 -14.00
N ILE A 30 -20.49 -4.56 -13.75
CA ILE A 30 -19.80 -4.88 -12.50
C ILE A 30 -19.03 -3.65 -12.06
N GLU A 31 -19.44 -3.05 -10.94
CA GLU A 31 -18.74 -1.95 -10.28
C GLU A 31 -17.98 -2.49 -9.07
N LEU A 32 -16.66 -2.25 -9.03
CA LEU A 32 -15.78 -2.68 -7.95
C LEU A 32 -15.20 -1.45 -7.24
N LYS A 33 -15.44 -1.32 -5.94
CA LYS A 33 -14.93 -0.21 -5.12
C LYS A 33 -13.57 -0.56 -4.55
N TYR A 34 -12.60 0.31 -4.76
CA TYR A 34 -11.24 0.16 -4.26
C TYR A 34 -10.86 1.34 -3.37
N GLY A 35 -10.51 1.08 -2.11
CA GLY A 35 -10.05 2.08 -1.15
C GLY A 35 -8.56 1.95 -0.84
N ASN A 36 -7.89 3.08 -0.58
CA ASN A 36 -6.54 3.13 -0.02
C ASN A 36 -6.29 4.45 0.73
N ASN A 37 -5.20 4.49 1.51
CA ASN A 37 -4.88 5.63 2.38
C ASN A 37 -3.91 6.64 1.75
N LEU A 38 -3.44 6.42 0.52
CA LEU A 38 -2.39 7.24 -0.11
C LEU A 38 -2.96 8.29 -1.06
N PRO A 39 -2.29 9.44 -1.23
CA PRO A 39 -2.71 10.47 -2.17
C PRO A 39 -2.52 10.02 -3.63
N LEU A 40 -3.27 10.64 -4.55
CA LEU A 40 -3.24 10.31 -5.99
C LEU A 40 -1.85 10.36 -6.62
N SER A 41 -0.96 11.22 -6.09
CA SER A 41 0.41 11.37 -6.60
C SER A 41 1.34 10.19 -6.26
N HIS A 42 0.94 9.30 -5.35
CA HIS A 42 1.75 8.14 -5.00
C HIS A 42 1.73 7.08 -6.11
N PRO A 43 2.86 6.42 -6.43
CA PRO A 43 2.93 5.39 -7.48
C PRO A 43 1.88 4.28 -7.36
N LEU A 44 1.45 3.94 -6.14
CA LEU A 44 0.37 2.99 -5.90
C LEU A 44 -0.93 3.41 -6.62
N ASN A 45 -1.34 4.67 -6.50
CA ASN A 45 -2.57 5.14 -7.14
C ASN A 45 -2.41 5.30 -8.65
N ILE A 46 -1.25 5.72 -9.13
CA ILE A 46 -0.94 5.82 -10.56
C ILE A 46 -1.10 4.44 -11.21
N ARG A 47 -0.44 3.41 -10.65
CA ARG A 47 -0.50 2.05 -11.19
C ARG A 47 -1.85 1.38 -10.97
N SER A 48 -2.57 1.71 -9.90
CA SER A 48 -3.93 1.25 -9.69
C SER A 48 -4.90 1.80 -10.75
N GLN A 49 -4.74 3.07 -11.15
CA GLN A 49 -5.55 3.66 -12.21
C GLN A 49 -5.26 2.99 -13.55
N GLU A 50 -3.98 2.77 -13.89
CA GLU A 50 -3.60 2.05 -15.11
C GLU A 50 -4.17 0.62 -15.13
N ALA A 51 -4.17 -0.08 -13.99
CA ALA A 51 -4.80 -1.40 -13.88
C ALA A 51 -6.32 -1.32 -14.08
N ALA A 52 -6.99 -0.33 -13.50
CA ALA A 52 -8.43 -0.11 -13.66
C ALA A 52 -8.80 0.16 -15.12
N ASP A 53 -8.05 1.03 -15.79
CA ASP A 53 -8.25 1.38 -17.21
C ASP A 53 -8.02 0.16 -18.12
N ARG A 54 -6.99 -0.64 -17.83
CA ARG A 54 -6.72 -1.90 -18.54
C ARG A 54 -7.86 -2.89 -18.35
N ILE A 55 -8.35 -3.07 -17.12
CA ILE A 55 -9.47 -3.98 -16.81
C ILE A 55 -10.72 -3.55 -17.57
N ALA A 56 -11.07 -2.27 -17.55
CA ALA A 56 -12.21 -1.74 -18.29
C ALA A 56 -12.08 -2.03 -19.78
N LYS A 57 -10.90 -1.80 -20.36
CA LYS A 57 -10.61 -2.08 -21.78
C LYS A 57 -10.70 -3.57 -22.11
N GLU A 58 -10.02 -4.44 -21.35
CA GLU A 58 -9.96 -5.88 -21.63
C GLU A 58 -11.30 -6.59 -21.37
N THR A 59 -12.18 -6.00 -20.55
CA THR A 59 -13.55 -6.49 -20.33
C THR A 59 -14.59 -5.82 -21.22
N ASN A 60 -14.18 -4.99 -22.21
CA ASN A 60 -15.08 -4.23 -23.08
C ASN A 60 -16.09 -3.37 -22.30
N GLY A 61 -15.67 -2.76 -21.19
CA GLY A 61 -16.48 -1.92 -20.33
C GLY A 61 -17.43 -2.67 -19.39
N ARG A 62 -17.37 -4.00 -19.31
CA ARG A 62 -18.18 -4.78 -18.36
C ARG A 62 -17.80 -4.52 -16.90
N VAL A 63 -16.54 -4.23 -16.63
CA VAL A 63 -16.01 -4.01 -15.28
C VAL A 63 -15.47 -2.59 -15.16
N GLU A 64 -15.90 -1.89 -14.12
CA GLU A 64 -15.36 -0.59 -13.69
C GLU A 64 -14.82 -0.69 -12.29
N ILE A 65 -13.57 -0.23 -12.07
CA ILE A 65 -13.00 -0.08 -10.73
C ILE A 65 -13.03 1.40 -10.34
N LYS A 66 -13.80 1.74 -9.31
CA LYS A 66 -13.83 3.10 -8.73
C LYS A 66 -12.83 3.19 -7.60
N ILE A 67 -11.82 4.06 -7.76
CA ILE A 67 -10.73 4.25 -6.80
C ILE A 67 -11.09 5.39 -5.85
N PHE A 68 -10.96 5.12 -4.55
CA PHE A 68 -11.17 6.05 -3.44
C PHE A 68 -9.86 6.19 -2.64
N PRO A 69 -8.96 7.11 -3.04
CA PRO A 69 -7.66 7.31 -2.40
C PRO A 69 -7.78 8.16 -1.14
N ASN A 70 -6.65 8.35 -0.45
CA ASN A 70 -6.48 9.34 0.62
C ASN A 70 -7.52 9.23 1.75
N ASN A 71 -7.81 7.99 2.19
CA ASN A 71 -8.77 7.70 3.27
C ASN A 71 -10.22 8.19 3.01
N GLN A 72 -10.65 8.37 1.74
CA GLN A 72 -12.01 8.82 1.43
C GLN A 72 -13.11 7.89 1.98
N LEU A 73 -12.80 6.63 2.20
CA LEU A 73 -13.73 5.63 2.74
C LEU A 73 -13.51 5.32 4.23
N GLY A 74 -12.74 6.15 4.93
CA GLY A 74 -12.38 5.98 6.34
C GLY A 74 -10.91 5.64 6.53
N GLY A 75 -10.49 5.45 7.80
CA GLY A 75 -9.13 5.04 8.16
C GLY A 75 -8.81 3.60 7.76
N ASP A 76 -7.55 3.20 7.96
CA ASP A 76 -7.09 1.86 7.56
C ASP A 76 -7.89 0.72 8.19
N THR A 77 -8.24 0.84 9.47
CA THR A 77 -9.06 -0.16 10.18
C THR A 77 -10.51 -0.17 9.73
N ASP A 78 -11.06 1.00 9.36
CA ASP A 78 -12.41 1.11 8.82
C ASP A 78 -12.49 0.43 7.45
N MET A 79 -11.53 0.71 6.56
CA MET A 79 -11.45 0.08 5.23
C MET A 79 -11.18 -1.43 5.33
N LEU A 80 -10.37 -1.89 6.31
CA LEU A 80 -10.16 -3.33 6.56
C LEU A 80 -11.47 -4.01 6.99
N SER A 81 -12.26 -3.36 7.85
CA SER A 81 -13.58 -3.84 8.23
C SER A 81 -14.56 -3.88 7.04
N GLN A 82 -14.55 -2.82 6.22
CA GLN A 82 -15.41 -2.71 5.04
C GLN A 82 -15.06 -3.77 3.97
N VAL A 83 -13.77 -4.01 3.67
CA VAL A 83 -13.40 -5.06 2.71
C VAL A 83 -13.77 -6.45 3.23
N ARG A 84 -13.65 -6.69 4.52
CA ARG A 84 -14.07 -7.95 5.14
C ARG A 84 -15.58 -8.16 5.06
N SER A 85 -16.37 -7.14 5.33
CA SER A 85 -17.85 -7.21 5.30
C SER A 85 -18.44 -7.14 3.90
N GLY A 86 -17.69 -6.67 2.90
CA GLY A 86 -18.13 -6.47 1.51
C GLY A 86 -18.67 -5.06 1.24
N GLY A 87 -18.46 -4.09 2.13
CA GLY A 87 -18.77 -2.68 1.90
C GLY A 87 -17.92 -2.05 0.79
N ILE A 88 -16.67 -2.52 0.66
CA ILE A 88 -15.79 -2.26 -0.48
C ILE A 88 -15.28 -3.58 -1.05
N THR A 89 -14.89 -3.57 -2.33
CA THR A 89 -14.41 -4.79 -3.01
C THR A 89 -12.92 -5.00 -2.79
N PHE A 90 -12.13 -3.94 -2.92
CA PHE A 90 -10.67 -3.96 -2.84
C PHE A 90 -10.15 -2.97 -1.81
N PHE A 91 -9.00 -3.32 -1.23
CA PHE A 91 -8.23 -2.46 -0.32
C PHE A 91 -6.74 -2.80 -0.43
N THR A 92 -5.86 -1.80 -0.31
CA THR A 92 -4.40 -2.01 -0.26
C THR A 92 -3.81 -1.52 1.06
N PRO A 93 -4.00 -2.27 2.15
CA PRO A 93 -3.38 -1.94 3.42
C PRO A 93 -1.92 -2.37 3.49
N SER A 94 -1.15 -1.69 4.35
CA SER A 94 0.10 -2.24 4.87
C SER A 94 -0.13 -3.60 5.53
N ALA A 95 0.82 -4.51 5.39
CA ALA A 95 0.82 -5.80 6.06
C ALA A 95 0.68 -5.65 7.60
N LEU A 96 1.23 -4.57 8.15
CA LEU A 96 1.12 -4.20 9.57
C LEU A 96 -0.33 -3.99 10.01
N VAL A 97 -1.17 -3.40 9.16
CA VAL A 97 -2.60 -3.19 9.44
C VAL A 97 -3.38 -4.50 9.35
N ILE A 98 -3.10 -5.33 8.33
CA ILE A 98 -3.75 -6.65 8.18
C ILE A 98 -3.49 -7.53 9.41
N ALA A 99 -2.34 -7.36 10.05
CA ALA A 99 -1.95 -8.15 11.22
C ALA A 99 -2.89 -7.96 12.43
N THR A 100 -3.74 -6.95 12.45
CA THR A 100 -4.82 -6.80 13.44
C THR A 100 -5.88 -7.89 13.30
N LEU A 101 -6.03 -8.46 12.10
CA LEU A 101 -6.95 -9.54 11.77
C LEU A 101 -6.22 -10.87 11.54
N VAL A 102 -5.08 -10.85 10.88
CA VAL A 102 -4.27 -12.01 10.49
C VAL A 102 -2.83 -11.77 10.98
N PRO A 103 -2.48 -12.18 12.22
CA PRO A 103 -1.20 -11.83 12.84
C PRO A 103 0.03 -12.11 11.95
N VAL A 104 0.06 -13.26 11.26
CA VAL A 104 1.19 -13.66 10.41
C VAL A 104 1.37 -12.74 9.19
N ALA A 105 0.40 -11.90 8.84
CA ALA A 105 0.55 -10.93 7.75
C ALA A 105 1.68 -9.93 8.01
N ALA A 106 2.04 -9.67 9.28
CA ALA A 106 3.16 -8.78 9.62
C ALA A 106 4.54 -9.47 9.63
N ILE A 107 4.67 -10.72 9.21
CA ILE A 107 5.95 -11.44 9.27
C ILE A 107 7.06 -10.77 8.45
N ASN A 108 6.70 -10.11 7.35
CA ASN A 108 7.64 -9.32 6.55
C ASN A 108 8.15 -8.05 7.27
N ALA A 109 7.51 -7.66 8.35
CA ALA A 109 7.85 -6.46 9.12
C ALA A 109 8.59 -6.77 10.43
N VAL A 110 9.08 -8.00 10.61
CA VAL A 110 9.94 -8.33 11.74
C VAL A 110 11.17 -7.43 11.70
N GLY A 111 11.44 -6.77 12.82
CA GLY A 111 12.49 -5.76 12.91
C GLY A 111 13.84 -6.26 12.42
N PHE A 112 14.44 -5.53 11.49
CA PHE A 112 15.76 -5.80 10.88
C PHE A 112 15.90 -7.18 10.22
N ALA A 113 14.80 -7.84 9.83
CA ALA A 113 14.85 -9.15 9.18
C ALA A 113 15.48 -9.05 7.79
N PHE A 114 15.09 -8.08 6.99
CA PHE A 114 15.57 -7.93 5.61
C PHE A 114 16.74 -6.96 5.52
N SER A 115 17.75 -7.30 4.74
CA SER A 115 18.91 -6.46 4.45
C SER A 115 18.82 -5.75 3.09
N GLY A 116 17.86 -6.13 2.24
CA GLY A 116 17.67 -5.52 0.92
C GLY A 116 16.55 -6.17 0.11
N TYR A 117 16.25 -5.57 -1.03
CA TYR A 117 15.12 -5.95 -1.88
C TYR A 117 15.23 -7.36 -2.47
N ASP A 118 16.43 -7.89 -2.71
CA ASP A 118 16.59 -9.26 -3.23
C ASP A 118 16.04 -10.29 -2.24
N GLN A 119 16.32 -10.11 -0.94
CA GLN A 119 15.75 -10.96 0.10
C GLN A 119 14.23 -10.77 0.23
N VAL A 120 13.77 -9.52 0.14
CA VAL A 120 12.35 -9.18 0.20
C VAL A 120 11.58 -9.93 -0.89
N TRP A 121 11.96 -9.75 -2.15
CA TRP A 121 11.20 -10.36 -3.25
C TRP A 121 11.34 -11.88 -3.29
N LYS A 122 12.51 -12.43 -2.90
CA LYS A 122 12.66 -13.88 -2.74
C LYS A 122 11.68 -14.44 -1.71
N ALA A 123 11.48 -13.75 -0.59
CA ALA A 123 10.55 -14.17 0.46
C ALA A 123 9.08 -13.96 0.05
N MET A 124 8.73 -12.74 -0.40
CA MET A 124 7.33 -12.34 -0.59
C MET A 124 6.72 -12.84 -1.90
N ASP A 125 7.50 -13.03 -2.95
CA ASP A 125 7.06 -13.76 -4.16
C ASP A 125 7.21 -15.28 -4.02
N GLY A 126 7.84 -15.73 -2.93
CA GLY A 126 8.13 -17.13 -2.60
C GLY A 126 7.27 -17.68 -1.44
N PRO A 127 7.85 -18.60 -0.66
CA PRO A 127 7.10 -19.37 0.36
C PRO A 127 6.49 -18.51 1.46
N VAL A 128 7.18 -17.46 1.92
CA VAL A 128 6.66 -16.57 2.97
C VAL A 128 5.37 -15.90 2.49
N GLY A 129 5.38 -15.28 1.30
CA GLY A 129 4.20 -14.64 0.75
C GLY A 129 3.06 -15.63 0.47
N ALA A 130 3.37 -16.84 0.00
CA ALA A 130 2.36 -17.89 -0.19
C ALA A 130 1.68 -18.28 1.13
N HIS A 131 2.45 -18.46 2.20
CA HIS A 131 1.93 -18.77 3.54
C HIS A 131 1.02 -17.65 4.06
N VAL A 132 1.43 -16.38 3.90
CA VAL A 132 0.62 -15.22 4.31
C VAL A 132 -0.69 -15.14 3.53
N ARG A 133 -0.66 -15.32 2.19
CA ARG A 133 -1.89 -15.33 1.37
C ARG A 133 -2.87 -16.40 1.82
N GLN A 134 -2.41 -17.62 2.10
CA GLN A 134 -3.25 -18.69 2.64
C GLN A 134 -3.89 -18.32 3.98
N ALA A 135 -3.16 -17.63 4.85
CA ALA A 135 -3.70 -17.17 6.13
C ALA A 135 -4.78 -16.07 5.94
N ILE A 136 -4.57 -15.15 4.98
CA ILE A 136 -5.54 -14.11 4.62
C ILE A 136 -6.84 -14.73 4.06
N GLU A 137 -6.73 -15.78 3.26
CA GLU A 137 -7.90 -16.47 2.69
C GLU A 137 -8.80 -17.11 3.75
N LYS A 138 -8.23 -17.58 4.86
CA LYS A 138 -9.00 -18.19 5.97
C LYS A 138 -9.96 -17.20 6.66
N VAL A 139 -9.78 -15.90 6.50
CA VAL A 139 -10.67 -14.86 7.06
C VAL A 139 -11.62 -14.25 6.03
N ASN A 140 -11.88 -14.98 4.93
CA ASN A 140 -12.77 -14.58 3.84
C ASN A 140 -12.29 -13.33 3.07
N LEU A 141 -11.00 -13.14 2.98
CA LEU A 141 -10.35 -12.20 2.09
C LEU A 141 -9.64 -12.98 0.97
N TYR A 142 -9.26 -12.29 -0.10
CA TYR A 142 -8.38 -12.82 -1.14
C TYR A 142 -7.20 -11.86 -1.27
N ALA A 143 -5.98 -12.37 -1.30
CA ALA A 143 -4.77 -11.56 -1.51
C ALA A 143 -4.19 -11.87 -2.89
N PHE A 144 -3.97 -10.84 -3.70
CA PHE A 144 -3.32 -10.98 -5.00
C PHE A 144 -1.87 -11.45 -4.84
N GLU A 145 -1.33 -12.08 -5.88
CA GLU A 145 -0.05 -12.78 -5.80
C GLU A 145 1.12 -11.82 -5.52
N LYS A 146 1.17 -10.70 -6.22
CA LYS A 146 2.27 -9.74 -6.11
C LYS A 146 2.00 -8.71 -5.03
N MET A 147 2.80 -8.74 -3.97
CA MET A 147 2.80 -7.70 -2.96
C MET A 147 3.38 -6.42 -3.55
N TRP A 148 2.76 -5.27 -3.28
CA TRP A 148 3.21 -3.95 -3.74
C TRP A 148 4.23 -3.38 -2.74
N ASP A 149 5.16 -2.56 -3.22
CA ASP A 149 6.22 -2.00 -2.38
C ASP A 149 5.74 -0.76 -1.62
N ASN A 150 5.83 -0.78 -0.30
CA ASN A 150 5.78 0.43 0.51
C ASN A 150 7.21 0.96 0.73
N GLY A 151 8.14 0.07 1.04
CA GLY A 151 9.56 0.34 1.16
C GLY A 151 10.15 0.09 2.54
N PHE A 152 11.46 0.28 2.65
CA PHE A 152 12.15 0.28 3.93
C PHE A 152 11.80 1.54 4.74
N ARG A 153 11.38 1.32 5.98
CA ARG A 153 10.89 2.38 6.87
C ARG A 153 12.05 3.05 7.60
N GLN A 154 11.95 4.37 7.72
CA GLN A 154 12.91 5.24 8.39
C GLN A 154 12.23 5.94 9.56
N MET A 155 12.95 6.23 10.62
CA MET A 155 12.42 6.97 11.77
C MET A 155 12.68 8.47 11.60
N THR A 156 11.66 9.31 11.82
CA THR A 156 11.83 10.78 11.84
C THR A 156 11.47 11.34 13.20
N THR A 157 12.11 12.46 13.55
CA THR A 157 11.85 13.18 14.79
C THR A 157 11.71 14.69 14.57
N SER A 158 10.98 15.36 15.46
CA SER A 158 10.91 16.83 15.51
C SER A 158 12.06 17.45 16.32
N GLY A 159 12.88 16.64 16.97
CA GLY A 159 13.94 17.07 17.88
C GLY A 159 15.30 16.44 17.55
N ARG A 160 15.87 15.74 18.53
CA ARG A 160 17.19 15.12 18.42
C ARG A 160 17.21 13.97 17.38
N PRO A 161 18.33 13.77 16.68
CA PRO A 161 18.49 12.61 15.80
C PRO A 161 18.51 11.30 16.61
N ILE A 162 18.16 10.19 15.93
CA ILE A 162 18.25 8.83 16.45
C ILE A 162 19.46 8.18 15.80
N GLU A 163 20.49 7.85 16.59
CA GLU A 163 21.73 7.21 16.11
C GLU A 163 21.81 5.75 16.54
N SER A 164 21.21 5.41 17.69
CA SER A 164 21.27 4.08 18.29
C SER A 164 19.98 3.74 19.07
N ALA A 165 19.86 2.51 19.55
CA ALA A 165 18.73 2.07 20.37
C ALA A 165 18.57 2.89 21.66
N LYS A 166 19.65 3.47 22.21
CA LYS A 166 19.60 4.30 23.43
C LYS A 166 18.76 5.58 23.23
N ASP A 167 18.74 6.10 22.01
CA ASP A 167 18.02 7.33 21.67
C ASP A 167 16.51 7.12 21.61
N MET A 168 16.06 5.86 21.63
CA MET A 168 14.64 5.50 21.64
C MET A 168 14.00 5.65 23.03
N ALA A 169 14.78 5.68 24.10
CA ALA A 169 14.26 5.68 25.46
C ALA A 169 13.30 6.86 25.72
N GLY A 170 12.04 6.55 26.03
CA GLY A 170 10.97 7.51 26.29
C GLY A 170 10.47 8.29 25.09
N LEU A 171 10.98 8.03 23.87
CA LEU A 171 10.55 8.73 22.65
C LEU A 171 9.07 8.44 22.35
N LYS A 172 8.25 9.47 22.34
CA LYS A 172 6.85 9.37 21.91
C LYS A 172 6.80 9.24 20.39
N ILE A 173 6.62 8.02 19.90
CA ILE A 173 6.64 7.71 18.48
C ILE A 173 5.29 7.18 17.99
N ARG A 174 4.76 7.78 16.93
CA ARG A 174 3.60 7.20 16.24
C ARG A 174 4.02 5.93 15.50
N VAL A 175 3.25 4.89 15.66
CA VAL A 175 3.34 3.66 14.88
C VAL A 175 1.99 3.36 14.21
N PRO A 176 1.96 2.57 13.11
CA PRO A 176 0.70 2.09 12.54
C PRO A 176 -0.13 1.30 13.56
N VAL A 177 -1.40 1.09 13.26
CA VAL A 177 -2.26 0.20 14.06
C VAL A 177 -1.79 -1.24 13.84
N SER A 178 -0.78 -1.64 14.62
CA SER A 178 -0.11 -2.93 14.49
C SER A 178 0.44 -3.41 15.83
N PRO A 179 0.03 -4.62 16.28
CA PRO A 179 0.59 -5.23 17.50
C PRO A 179 2.11 -5.41 17.43
N LEU A 180 2.65 -5.76 16.24
CA LEU A 180 4.09 -5.94 16.03
C LEU A 180 4.85 -4.63 16.24
N SER A 181 4.38 -3.54 15.61
CA SER A 181 5.03 -2.24 15.72
C SER A 181 5.02 -1.73 17.16
N ILE A 182 3.88 -1.86 17.86
CA ILE A 182 3.78 -1.50 19.29
C ILE A 182 4.80 -2.29 20.11
N ALA A 183 4.87 -3.61 19.92
CA ALA A 183 5.77 -4.46 20.67
C ALA A 183 7.24 -4.13 20.39
N MET A 184 7.59 -3.92 19.11
CA MET A 184 8.94 -3.59 18.69
C MET A 184 9.43 -2.28 19.32
N PHE A 185 8.65 -1.22 19.24
CA PHE A 185 9.06 0.07 19.79
C PHE A 185 9.05 0.10 21.33
N LYS A 186 8.18 -0.69 21.99
CA LYS A 186 8.27 -0.92 23.43
C LYS A 186 9.55 -1.67 23.82
N ALA A 187 9.94 -2.69 23.03
CA ALA A 187 11.20 -3.42 23.25
C ALA A 187 12.44 -2.54 23.07
N LEU A 188 12.32 -1.42 22.36
CA LEU A 188 13.33 -0.38 22.21
C LEU A 188 13.22 0.72 23.29
N ASP A 189 12.44 0.52 24.35
CA ASP A 189 12.16 1.48 25.43
C ASP A 189 11.47 2.77 24.98
N ALA A 190 10.91 2.82 23.77
CA ALA A 190 10.12 3.95 23.29
C ALA A 190 8.69 3.92 23.86
N SER A 191 7.97 5.03 23.70
CA SER A 191 6.56 5.18 24.05
C SER A 191 5.71 5.23 22.76
N PRO A 192 5.36 4.07 22.15
CA PRO A 192 4.63 4.03 20.90
C PRO A 192 3.17 4.43 21.09
N ALA A 193 2.67 5.32 20.22
CA ALA A 193 1.28 5.67 20.07
C ALA A 193 0.75 5.07 18.75
N SER A 194 -0.22 4.19 18.84
CA SER A 194 -0.86 3.56 17.68
C SER A 194 -1.93 4.48 17.12
N LEU A 195 -1.69 5.08 15.96
CA LEU A 195 -2.60 6.05 15.32
C LEU A 195 -2.79 5.70 13.84
N GLN A 196 -4.00 5.98 13.31
CA GLN A 196 -4.31 5.86 11.88
C GLN A 196 -3.36 6.74 11.05
N PHE A 197 -3.13 6.36 9.78
CA PHE A 197 -2.25 7.15 8.93
C PHE A 197 -2.78 8.58 8.69
N SER A 198 -4.10 8.74 8.59
CA SER A 198 -4.76 10.04 8.46
C SER A 198 -4.50 11.03 9.61
N GLU A 199 -4.08 10.52 10.80
CA GLU A 199 -3.84 11.31 11.99
C GLU A 199 -2.36 11.72 12.17
N VAL A 200 -1.45 11.16 11.36
CA VAL A 200 0.01 11.30 11.57
C VAL A 200 0.46 12.75 11.52
N TYR A 201 0.12 13.46 10.44
CA TYR A 201 0.57 14.84 10.25
C TYR A 201 0.10 15.75 11.39
N SER A 202 -1.20 15.72 11.74
CA SER A 202 -1.77 16.54 12.80
C SER A 202 -1.21 16.17 14.18
N SER A 203 -0.98 14.89 14.46
CA SER A 203 -0.41 14.45 15.73
C SER A 203 1.05 14.88 15.93
N LEU A 204 1.83 14.92 14.85
CA LEU A 204 3.19 15.48 14.84
C LEU A 204 3.18 17.00 14.98
N GLN A 205 2.28 17.67 14.25
CA GLN A 205 2.13 19.13 14.28
C GLN A 205 1.75 19.63 15.69
N THR A 206 0.82 18.95 16.33
CA THR A 206 0.35 19.28 17.69
C THR A 206 1.22 18.71 18.81
N LYS A 207 2.29 17.98 18.46
CA LYS A 207 3.23 17.36 19.42
C LYS A 207 2.59 16.35 20.37
N ILE A 208 1.50 15.71 19.96
CA ILE A 208 0.96 14.52 20.62
C ILE A 208 1.99 13.41 20.59
N VAL A 209 2.72 13.31 19.47
CA VAL A 209 3.91 12.48 19.28
C VAL A 209 5.06 13.34 18.76
N ASP A 210 6.31 12.95 19.09
CA ASP A 210 7.52 13.66 18.69
C ASP A 210 8.16 13.05 17.43
N ALA A 211 7.81 11.80 17.13
CA ALA A 211 8.42 10.99 16.10
C ALA A 211 7.36 10.15 15.36
N GLN A 212 7.74 9.66 14.18
CA GLN A 212 7.02 8.66 13.41
C GLN A 212 8.02 7.80 12.61
N GLU A 213 7.53 6.73 11.97
CA GLU A 213 8.32 5.89 11.09
C GLU A 213 7.52 5.54 9.83
N ASN A 214 8.13 5.74 8.67
CA ASN A 214 7.58 5.44 7.34
C ASN A 214 8.70 5.37 6.29
N PRO A 215 8.45 4.77 5.12
CA PRO A 215 9.34 4.87 3.98
C PRO A 215 9.47 6.31 3.49
N LEU A 216 10.61 6.64 2.88
CA LEU A 216 10.87 8.00 2.38
C LEU A 216 9.82 8.53 1.39
N PRO A 217 9.30 7.71 0.43
CA PRO A 217 8.21 8.14 -0.44
C PRO A 217 6.98 8.60 0.33
N ILE A 218 6.62 7.91 1.43
CA ILE A 218 5.49 8.30 2.27
C ILE A 218 5.78 9.60 3.02
N ILE A 219 7.00 9.75 3.58
CA ILE A 219 7.42 10.99 4.24
C ILE A 219 7.30 12.18 3.28
N GLN A 220 7.62 11.97 2.00
CA GLN A 220 7.53 12.99 0.96
C GLN A 220 6.08 13.35 0.62
N VAL A 221 5.26 12.36 0.22
CA VAL A 221 3.90 12.63 -0.29
C VAL A 221 2.95 13.08 0.81
N ALA A 222 3.15 12.64 2.05
CA ALA A 222 2.39 13.10 3.23
C ALA A 222 2.99 14.36 3.87
N LYS A 223 4.02 14.95 3.27
CA LYS A 223 4.69 16.19 3.71
C LYS A 223 5.16 16.16 5.17
N LEU A 224 5.55 14.99 5.68
CA LEU A 224 5.96 14.86 7.08
C LEU A 224 7.24 15.64 7.39
N TYR A 225 8.04 15.99 6.38
CA TYR A 225 9.19 16.87 6.49
C TYR A 225 8.86 18.30 6.97
N GLU A 226 7.59 18.75 6.84
CA GLU A 226 7.17 20.06 7.35
C GLU A 226 7.08 20.07 8.90
N VAL A 227 6.81 18.92 9.51
CA VAL A 227 6.59 18.72 10.95
C VAL A 227 7.66 17.87 11.62
N GLN A 228 8.67 17.43 10.86
CA GLN A 228 9.83 16.68 11.35
C GLN A 228 11.14 17.38 10.94
N LYS A 229 12.22 17.18 11.71
CA LYS A 229 13.51 17.86 11.49
C LYS A 229 14.64 16.91 11.14
N SER A 230 14.59 15.68 11.65
CA SER A 230 15.62 14.67 11.46
C SER A 230 15.04 13.37 10.96
N CYS A 231 15.77 12.69 10.08
CA CYS A 231 15.47 11.37 9.55
C CYS A 231 16.65 10.43 9.78
N ALA A 232 16.46 9.45 10.63
CA ALA A 232 17.41 8.37 10.89
C ALA A 232 17.22 7.27 9.84
N VAL A 233 18.24 7.03 9.00
CA VAL A 233 18.23 5.99 7.98
C VAL A 233 18.44 4.64 8.65
N SER A 234 17.36 4.08 9.17
CA SER A 234 17.36 2.89 10.02
C SER A 234 17.07 1.60 9.27
N ASN A 235 16.28 1.65 8.21
CA ASN A 235 15.80 0.46 7.46
C ASN A 235 15.31 -0.65 8.41
N HIS A 236 14.69 -0.25 9.51
CA HIS A 236 14.35 -1.15 10.62
C HIS A 236 13.24 -2.15 10.29
N ILE A 237 12.40 -1.84 9.33
CA ILE A 237 11.33 -2.68 8.79
C ILE A 237 11.30 -2.48 7.27
N TRP A 238 11.14 -3.57 6.52
CA TRP A 238 10.57 -3.47 5.19
C TRP A 238 9.06 -3.71 5.29
N ASP A 239 8.28 -2.83 4.69
CA ASP A 239 6.82 -2.91 4.66
C ASP A 239 6.32 -3.00 3.22
N GLY A 240 5.24 -3.72 3.02
CA GLY A 240 4.59 -3.86 1.73
C GLY A 240 3.08 -3.75 1.86
N PHE A 241 2.46 -3.44 0.74
CA PHE A 241 1.00 -3.40 0.63
C PHE A 241 0.49 -4.69 0.01
N TRP A 242 -0.43 -5.36 0.69
CA TRP A 242 -1.21 -6.41 0.08
C TRP A 242 -2.39 -5.80 -0.68
N PHE A 243 -2.51 -6.06 -1.97
CA PHE A 243 -3.77 -5.81 -2.66
C PHE A 243 -4.72 -6.94 -2.29
N ILE A 244 -5.77 -6.62 -1.53
CA ILE A 244 -6.73 -7.61 -1.05
C ILE A 244 -8.12 -7.34 -1.58
N ALA A 245 -8.92 -8.39 -1.71
CA ALA A 245 -10.33 -8.34 -2.08
C ALA A 245 -11.21 -8.97 -1.02
N ASN A 246 -12.47 -8.54 -0.95
CA ASN A 246 -13.51 -9.33 -0.29
C ASN A 246 -13.62 -10.71 -0.95
N GLY A 247 -13.41 -11.78 -0.18
CA GLY A 247 -13.34 -13.14 -0.73
C GLY A 247 -14.64 -13.61 -1.40
N ARG A 248 -15.82 -13.19 -0.91
CA ARG A 248 -17.10 -13.51 -1.54
C ARG A 248 -17.26 -12.75 -2.86
N ALA A 249 -17.01 -11.44 -2.86
CA ALA A 249 -17.10 -10.63 -4.06
C ALA A 249 -16.13 -11.14 -5.14
N TRP A 250 -14.88 -11.45 -4.76
CA TRP A 250 -13.87 -12.01 -5.67
C TRP A 250 -14.32 -13.32 -6.31
N ARG A 251 -14.74 -14.30 -5.49
CA ARG A 251 -15.22 -15.60 -5.99
C ARG A 251 -16.53 -15.53 -6.78
N GLY A 252 -17.31 -14.47 -6.61
CA GLY A 252 -18.54 -14.22 -7.37
C GLY A 252 -18.31 -13.62 -8.76
N LEU A 253 -17.08 -13.15 -9.08
CA LEU A 253 -16.76 -12.66 -10.41
C LEU A 253 -16.69 -13.82 -11.41
N PRO A 254 -17.10 -13.60 -12.68
CA PRO A 254 -16.89 -14.58 -13.75
C PRO A 254 -15.40 -14.96 -13.88
N PRO A 255 -15.07 -16.23 -14.20
CA PRO A 255 -13.68 -16.70 -14.28
C PRO A 255 -12.79 -15.90 -15.26
N ASP A 256 -13.35 -15.47 -16.39
CA ASP A 256 -12.68 -14.61 -17.36
C ASP A 256 -12.33 -13.24 -16.77
N VAL A 257 -13.25 -12.64 -16.01
CA VAL A 257 -13.04 -11.38 -15.30
C VAL A 257 -11.98 -11.55 -14.21
N GLN A 258 -12.05 -12.62 -13.39
CA GLN A 258 -11.03 -12.89 -12.37
C GLN A 258 -9.62 -12.94 -12.97
N LYS A 259 -9.47 -13.63 -14.11
CA LYS A 259 -8.19 -13.76 -14.81
C LYS A 259 -7.64 -12.40 -15.26
N ILE A 260 -8.49 -11.58 -15.89
CA ILE A 260 -8.10 -10.23 -16.35
C ILE A 260 -7.71 -9.34 -15.17
N VAL A 261 -8.55 -9.30 -14.12
CA VAL A 261 -8.32 -8.47 -12.94
C VAL A 261 -7.04 -8.91 -12.21
N ALA A 262 -6.83 -10.23 -12.02
CA ALA A 262 -5.64 -10.74 -11.36
C ALA A 262 -4.36 -10.40 -12.14
N ALA A 263 -4.37 -10.56 -13.47
CA ALA A 263 -3.23 -10.21 -14.31
C ALA A 263 -2.93 -8.70 -14.22
N ALA A 264 -3.93 -7.85 -14.39
CA ALA A 264 -3.75 -6.40 -14.38
C ALA A 264 -3.22 -5.89 -13.02
N ILE A 265 -3.76 -6.37 -11.90
CA ILE A 265 -3.34 -5.97 -10.55
C ILE A 265 -1.92 -6.46 -10.23
N ASN A 266 -1.57 -7.70 -10.59
CA ASN A 266 -0.24 -8.24 -10.35
C ASN A 266 0.83 -7.53 -11.20
N ASP A 267 0.55 -7.28 -12.48
CA ASP A 267 1.45 -6.55 -13.38
C ASP A 267 1.65 -5.10 -12.89
N ALA A 268 0.57 -4.44 -12.47
CA ALA A 268 0.63 -3.10 -11.87
C ALA A 268 1.46 -3.08 -10.59
N GLY A 269 1.36 -4.12 -9.75
CA GLY A 269 2.19 -4.28 -8.55
C GLY A 269 3.68 -4.36 -8.88
N VAL A 270 4.06 -5.13 -9.90
CA VAL A 270 5.45 -5.23 -10.36
C VAL A 270 5.94 -3.88 -10.93
N ALA A 271 5.09 -3.19 -11.70
CA ALA A 271 5.41 -1.85 -12.22
C ALA A 271 5.59 -0.83 -11.08
N GLN A 272 4.73 -0.85 -10.07
CA GLN A 272 4.81 0.01 -8.89
C GLN A 272 6.11 -0.21 -8.11
N ARG A 273 6.59 -1.45 -7.94
CA ARG A 273 7.90 -1.75 -7.34
C ARG A 273 9.04 -1.03 -8.06
N ASN A 274 9.01 -1.01 -9.40
CA ASN A 274 10.01 -0.32 -10.21
C ASN A 274 9.92 1.20 -10.04
N ASP A 275 8.73 1.75 -9.88
CA ASP A 275 8.56 3.19 -9.62
C ASP A 275 9.11 3.58 -8.25
N ILE A 276 8.82 2.80 -7.19
CA ILE A 276 9.37 3.03 -5.86
C ILE A 276 10.90 2.91 -5.86
N LYS A 277 11.45 1.93 -6.58
CA LYS A 277 12.90 1.80 -6.74
C LYS A 277 13.52 3.09 -7.33
N LYS A 278 12.95 3.59 -8.44
CA LYS A 278 13.42 4.85 -9.06
C LYS A 278 13.24 6.06 -8.14
N LEU A 279 12.10 6.14 -7.45
CA LEU A 279 11.83 7.23 -6.52
C LEU A 279 12.83 7.24 -5.36
N ASN A 280 13.21 6.07 -4.85
CA ASN A 280 14.19 5.95 -3.78
C ASN A 280 15.59 6.45 -4.15
N GLU A 281 15.94 6.54 -5.46
CA GLU A 281 17.21 7.09 -5.92
C GLU A 281 17.33 8.61 -5.69
N THR A 282 16.20 9.32 -5.62
CA THR A 282 16.18 10.79 -5.58
C THR A 282 15.46 11.37 -4.37
N VAL A 283 14.57 10.63 -3.74
CA VAL A 283 13.68 11.13 -2.67
C VAL A 283 14.43 11.67 -1.45
N GLN A 284 15.58 11.07 -1.10
CA GLN A 284 16.37 11.55 0.03
C GLN A 284 16.93 12.95 -0.24
N ALA A 285 17.50 13.18 -1.43
CA ALA A 285 18.02 14.49 -1.82
C ALA A 285 16.92 15.56 -1.89
N ASP A 286 15.72 15.17 -2.38
CA ASP A 286 14.55 16.05 -2.39
C ASP A 286 14.13 16.44 -0.96
N LEU A 287 14.02 15.48 -0.05
CA LEU A 287 13.67 15.73 1.36
C LEU A 287 14.73 16.58 2.08
N GLN A 288 16.02 16.38 1.77
CA GLN A 288 17.11 17.22 2.28
C GLN A 288 16.97 18.66 1.80
N SER A 289 16.63 18.88 0.53
CA SER A 289 16.39 20.22 -0.01
C SER A 289 15.21 20.93 0.65
N LYS A 290 14.27 20.18 1.23
CA LYS A 290 13.12 20.66 2.01
C LYS A 290 13.42 20.83 3.49
N GLY A 291 14.67 20.66 3.90
CA GLY A 291 15.13 20.93 5.27
C GLY A 291 15.07 19.73 6.23
N LEU A 292 14.83 18.51 5.76
CA LEU A 292 14.92 17.32 6.59
C LEU A 292 16.38 16.84 6.67
N ALA A 293 16.99 16.89 7.85
CA ALA A 293 18.34 16.41 8.07
C ALA A 293 18.38 14.88 8.13
N PHE A 294 19.40 14.26 7.53
CA PHE A 294 19.57 12.81 7.52
C PHE A 294 20.80 12.38 8.32
N ASN A 295 20.66 11.32 9.10
CA ASN A 295 21.77 10.66 9.78
C ASN A 295 21.72 9.15 9.63
N LYS A 296 22.89 8.51 9.74
CA LYS A 296 22.99 7.04 9.81
C LYS A 296 22.69 6.57 11.22
N THR A 297 22.27 5.31 11.33
CA THR A 297 22.05 4.65 12.62
C THR A 297 23.03 3.49 12.80
N ASP A 298 23.17 3.00 14.04
CA ASP A 298 23.83 1.72 14.33
C ASP A 298 22.78 0.60 14.42
N PRO A 299 22.55 -0.17 13.32
CA PRO A 299 21.54 -1.22 13.32
C PRO A 299 21.83 -2.34 14.31
N ASN A 300 23.12 -2.54 14.70
CA ASN A 300 23.49 -3.61 15.63
C ASN A 300 23.01 -3.29 17.06
N SER A 301 23.01 -2.02 17.46
CA SER A 301 22.47 -1.61 18.75
C SER A 301 20.97 -1.92 18.87
N PHE A 302 20.20 -1.71 17.79
CA PHE A 302 18.77 -2.02 17.77
C PHE A 302 18.53 -3.54 17.78
N ARG A 303 19.27 -4.31 16.95
CA ARG A 303 19.18 -5.77 16.93
C ARG A 303 19.51 -6.40 18.28
N ALA A 304 20.58 -5.93 18.93
CA ALA A 304 20.96 -6.39 20.27
C ALA A 304 19.84 -6.11 21.27
N LYS A 305 19.30 -4.88 21.28
CA LYS A 305 18.24 -4.51 22.19
C LYS A 305 16.96 -5.34 21.97
N LEU A 306 16.56 -5.59 20.72
CA LEU A 306 15.41 -6.44 20.41
C LEU A 306 15.63 -7.90 20.81
N ARG A 307 16.84 -8.42 20.66
CA ARG A 307 17.19 -9.77 21.12
C ARG A 307 17.15 -9.88 22.63
N ASP A 308 17.81 -8.94 23.32
CA ASP A 308 17.91 -8.92 24.79
C ASP A 308 16.54 -8.75 25.46
N SER A 309 15.61 -8.05 24.80
CA SER A 309 14.24 -7.90 25.27
C SER A 309 13.35 -9.12 25.03
N GLY A 310 13.83 -10.14 24.32
CA GLY A 310 13.04 -11.32 23.95
C GLY A 310 12.09 -11.12 22.75
N PHE A 311 12.13 -9.95 22.07
CA PHE A 311 11.20 -9.62 20.98
C PHE A 311 11.11 -10.69 19.89
N TYR A 312 12.26 -11.20 19.40
CA TYR A 312 12.24 -12.20 18.33
C TYR A 312 11.62 -13.52 18.78
N LYS A 313 11.92 -13.98 20.01
CA LYS A 313 11.32 -15.19 20.58
C LYS A 313 9.81 -15.08 20.71
N ASP A 314 9.32 -13.96 21.25
CA ASP A 314 7.89 -13.72 21.44
C ASP A 314 7.14 -13.71 20.10
N TRP A 315 7.75 -13.14 19.05
CA TRP A 315 7.13 -13.09 17.73
C TRP A 315 7.28 -14.39 16.94
N GLN A 316 8.33 -15.18 17.17
CA GLN A 316 8.42 -16.54 16.68
C GLN A 316 7.27 -17.40 17.21
N GLU A 317 6.99 -17.32 18.52
CA GLU A 317 5.86 -18.03 19.12
C GLU A 317 4.51 -17.59 18.55
N ARG A 318 4.30 -16.28 18.34
CA ARG A 318 3.05 -15.72 17.80
C ARG A 318 2.79 -16.05 16.33
N PHE A 319 3.82 -16.05 15.50
CA PHE A 319 3.70 -16.39 14.08
C PHE A 319 3.64 -17.91 13.86
N GLY A 320 4.17 -18.68 14.81
CA GLY A 320 4.31 -20.12 14.73
C GLY A 320 5.60 -20.53 14.01
N LYS A 321 6.03 -21.74 14.35
CA LYS A 321 7.31 -22.28 13.86
C LYS A 321 7.43 -22.32 12.34
N GLU A 322 6.37 -22.75 11.64
CA GLU A 322 6.36 -22.85 10.18
C GLU A 322 6.65 -21.51 9.51
N ALA A 323 5.88 -20.46 9.87
CA ALA A 323 6.05 -19.14 9.30
C ALA A 323 7.43 -18.55 9.61
N TRP A 324 7.92 -18.75 10.83
CA TRP A 324 9.25 -18.29 11.23
C TRP A 324 10.38 -19.00 10.50
N ASP A 325 10.30 -20.31 10.33
CA ASP A 325 11.29 -21.09 9.57
C ASP A 325 11.33 -20.64 8.09
N LEU A 326 10.18 -20.32 7.49
CA LEU A 326 10.11 -19.75 6.13
C LEU A 326 10.80 -18.40 6.05
N LEU A 327 10.58 -17.52 7.05
CA LEU A 327 11.24 -16.22 7.12
C LEU A 327 12.77 -16.41 7.24
N GLU A 328 13.24 -17.17 8.24
CA GLU A 328 14.67 -17.42 8.45
C GLU A 328 15.35 -18.13 7.27
N GLY A 329 14.61 -19.00 6.56
CA GLY A 329 15.08 -19.62 5.31
C GLY A 329 15.33 -18.59 4.18
N SER A 330 14.72 -17.41 4.26
CA SER A 330 14.90 -16.34 3.29
C SER A 330 15.92 -15.29 3.71
N VAL A 331 16.06 -15.02 5.02
CA VAL A 331 16.87 -13.89 5.54
C VAL A 331 18.05 -14.30 6.42
N GLY A 332 18.13 -15.57 6.81
CA GLY A 332 19.08 -16.06 7.81
C GLY A 332 18.51 -16.01 9.22
N LYS A 333 19.29 -16.48 10.21
CA LYS A 333 18.88 -16.51 11.62
C LYS A 333 18.72 -15.10 12.20
N LEU A 334 17.62 -14.89 12.93
CA LEU A 334 17.26 -13.60 13.54
C LEU A 334 17.55 -13.56 15.05
N ALA A 335 17.46 -14.70 15.73
CA ALA A 335 17.67 -14.84 17.16
C ALA A 335 18.80 -15.84 17.47
#